data_5781243911d464a10a38a35fdcaa8430
#
_entry.id   5781243911d464a10a38a35fdcaa8430
#
_cell.length_a   1.000
_cell.length_b   1.000
_cell.length_c   1.000
_cell.angle_alpha   90.00
_cell.angle_beta   90.00
_cell.angle_gamma   90.00
#
_symmetry.space_group_name_H-M   'P 1'
#
loop_
_entity.id
_entity.type
_entity.pdbx_description
1 polymer ?
#
loop_
_entity_poly.entity_id
_entity_poly.type
_entity_poly.pdbx_seq_one_letter_code
_entity_poly.pdbx_strand_id
1 'polypeptide(L)'
;MRIKLLTILIFLFVISGCGKHDFVVSDLLCEGLVNPMGIDKTSPRFSWKTISTKNGTEQKAFQLLVASSLDLLKEGQADLWDSGKVESANSVFVPYQGKSLQPGFPAVWKVRIWNETGAVSAWSQPASLGIGLLSETDWQASYIGFPTEAGYRECPQVFQSFNLDDTAGKFLLHVNSLGYHEVYLNGEKAGNGILTPAVSQFDKRSLINTYDVTSLVKKGRNDLMLWLGSGWYTEGLPGVVSSGPLVKAQLEKIENSRKEIILATDSTWLGRKSSYTRHGDWRSNRFGGEIIDGSMVKSDLSTDNNTGRNGQPVTIVTVPQHAVTPQMVECNV
;
A
#
# COMPACT_ATOMS: atom_id res chain seq x y z
N MET A 1 49.21 -18.58 62.34
CA MET A 1 49.14 -17.34 61.54
C MET A 1 48.69 -17.71 60.13
N ARG A 2 47.40 -17.52 59.81
CA ARG A 2 46.81 -17.90 58.50
C ARG A 2 46.67 -16.65 57.70
N ILE A 3 47.42 -16.54 56.60
CA ILE A 3 47.29 -15.44 55.61
C ILE A 3 46.12 -15.74 54.68
N LYS A 4 45.10 -14.88 54.69
CA LYS A 4 44.01 -14.92 53.75
C LYS A 4 44.40 -14.16 52.47
N LEU A 5 44.51 -14.87 51.36
CA LEU A 5 44.72 -14.30 50.03
C LEU A 5 43.39 -13.70 49.58
N LEU A 6 43.38 -12.39 49.37
CA LEU A 6 42.20 -11.65 48.84
C LEU A 6 42.34 -11.57 47.31
N THR A 7 41.57 -12.36 46.58
CA THR A 7 41.53 -12.33 45.12
C THR A 7 40.64 -11.19 44.69
N ILE A 8 41.23 -10.12 44.16
CA ILE A 8 40.49 -9.00 43.57
C ILE A 8 40.11 -9.39 42.13
N LEU A 9 38.83 -9.62 41.88
CA LEU A 9 38.24 -9.86 40.57
C LEU A 9 38.02 -8.51 39.91
N ILE A 10 38.88 -8.13 38.96
CA ILE A 10 38.69 -6.92 38.13
C ILE A 10 37.64 -7.24 37.05
N PHE A 11 36.43 -6.72 37.22
CA PHE A 11 35.39 -6.72 36.19
C PHE A 11 35.73 -5.65 35.14
N LEU A 12 36.27 -6.07 34.01
CA LEU A 12 36.37 -5.19 32.83
C LEU A 12 34.96 -4.94 32.29
N PHE A 13 34.40 -3.78 32.62
CA PHE A 13 33.23 -3.26 31.92
C PHE A 13 33.67 -2.88 30.50
N VAL A 14 33.38 -3.74 29.51
CA VAL A 14 33.39 -3.34 28.09
C VAL A 14 32.19 -2.42 27.87
N ILE A 15 32.45 -1.12 28.01
CA ILE A 15 31.49 -0.09 27.57
C ILE A 15 31.46 -0.18 26.04
N SER A 16 30.52 -0.92 25.50
CA SER A 16 30.16 -0.79 24.07
C SER A 16 29.69 0.64 23.85
N GLY A 17 30.61 1.50 23.45
CA GLY A 17 30.34 2.86 23.07
C GLY A 17 29.36 2.84 21.89
N CYS A 18 28.13 3.18 22.15
CA CYS A 18 27.19 3.59 21.08
C CYS A 18 27.75 4.91 20.54
N GLY A 19 28.60 4.82 19.52
CA GLY A 19 29.18 5.99 18.86
C GLY A 19 28.02 6.85 18.32
N LYS A 20 27.84 8.04 18.86
CA LYS A 20 26.96 9.05 18.22
C LYS A 20 27.54 9.35 16.86
N HIS A 21 26.89 8.86 15.81
CA HIS A 21 27.23 9.30 14.47
C HIS A 21 26.86 10.77 14.33
N ASP A 22 27.80 11.60 13.88
CA ASP A 22 27.58 13.05 13.67
C ASP A 22 26.58 13.32 12.54
N PHE A 23 26.23 12.30 11.77
CA PHE A 23 25.30 12.38 10.65
C PHE A 23 24.53 11.06 10.51
N VAL A 24 23.28 11.17 10.02
CA VAL A 24 22.34 10.05 9.83
C VAL A 24 21.63 10.19 8.49
N VAL A 25 21.10 9.09 7.99
CA VAL A 25 20.24 9.05 6.81
C VAL A 25 18.79 9.04 7.24
N SER A 26 17.96 9.86 6.58
CA SER A 26 16.51 9.98 6.82
C SER A 26 15.73 10.15 5.53
N ASP A 27 14.42 10.24 5.64
CA ASP A 27 13.47 10.54 4.55
C ASP A 27 13.71 9.64 3.33
N LEU A 28 13.64 8.32 3.56
CA LEU A 28 13.80 7.33 2.52
C LEU A 28 12.58 7.32 1.59
N LEU A 29 12.81 7.53 0.29
CA LEU A 29 11.77 7.55 -0.73
C LEU A 29 12.08 6.54 -1.84
N CYS A 30 11.06 5.87 -2.33
CA CYS A 30 11.11 5.05 -3.53
C CYS A 30 10.16 5.67 -4.58
N GLU A 31 10.67 6.03 -5.77
CA GLU A 31 9.95 6.79 -6.80
C GLU A 31 9.30 8.10 -6.26
N GLY A 32 9.92 8.72 -5.26
CA GLY A 32 9.41 9.93 -4.61
C GLY A 32 8.33 9.71 -3.54
N LEU A 33 7.97 8.46 -3.24
CA LEU A 33 6.92 8.07 -2.30
C LEU A 33 7.49 7.41 -1.05
N VAL A 34 6.80 7.55 0.09
CA VAL A 34 7.15 6.89 1.35
C VAL A 34 6.53 5.51 1.39
N ASN A 35 7.36 4.46 1.50
CA ASN A 35 6.94 3.06 1.60
C ASN A 35 5.84 2.65 0.59
N PRO A 36 5.98 2.95 -0.71
CA PRO A 36 4.93 2.66 -1.68
C PRO A 36 4.73 1.17 -1.87
N MET A 37 3.48 0.70 -1.81
CA MET A 37 3.14 -0.73 -1.97
C MET A 37 2.57 -1.08 -3.36
N GLY A 38 2.66 -0.17 -4.31
CA GLY A 38 2.18 -0.42 -5.67
C GLY A 38 2.83 0.54 -6.65
N ILE A 39 4.11 0.36 -6.96
CA ILE A 39 4.80 1.19 -7.97
C ILE A 39 4.74 0.53 -9.34
N ASP A 40 4.88 1.35 -10.40
CA ASP A 40 4.73 0.93 -11.80
C ASP A 40 6.03 0.48 -12.48
N LYS A 41 7.13 0.33 -11.70
CA LYS A 41 8.46 0.03 -12.25
C LYS A 41 9.13 -1.11 -11.50
N THR A 42 9.62 -2.08 -12.25
CA THR A 42 10.41 -3.23 -11.72
C THR A 42 11.86 -2.87 -11.40
N SER A 43 12.30 -1.67 -11.81
CA SER A 43 13.62 -1.11 -11.50
C SER A 43 13.44 0.32 -11.00
N PRO A 44 13.00 0.51 -9.74
CA PRO A 44 12.68 1.82 -9.19
C PRO A 44 13.92 2.65 -8.86
N ARG A 45 13.70 3.91 -8.46
CA ARG A 45 14.74 4.83 -8.04
C ARG A 45 14.56 5.16 -6.56
N PHE A 46 15.68 5.28 -5.86
CA PHE A 46 15.73 5.57 -4.43
C PHE A 46 16.22 6.97 -4.16
N SER A 47 15.69 7.59 -3.12
CA SER A 47 16.15 8.89 -2.63
C SER A 47 16.20 8.90 -1.12
N TRP A 48 17.11 9.72 -0.56
CA TRP A 48 17.25 9.91 0.88
C TRP A 48 17.84 11.27 1.19
N LYS A 49 17.71 11.69 2.45
CA LYS A 49 18.35 12.89 2.98
C LYS A 49 19.45 12.54 3.97
N THR A 50 20.46 13.39 4.04
CA THR A 50 21.48 13.37 5.10
C THR A 50 21.16 14.46 6.12
N ILE A 51 21.05 14.08 7.39
CA ILE A 51 20.95 15.01 8.51
C ILE A 51 22.26 14.98 9.28
N SER A 52 22.88 16.15 9.50
CA SER A 52 24.12 16.30 10.24
C SER A 52 24.03 17.41 11.26
N THR A 53 24.69 17.24 12.41
CA THR A 53 24.88 18.27 13.42
C THR A 53 26.05 19.21 13.07
N LYS A 54 26.85 18.86 12.04
CA LYS A 54 27.98 19.65 11.54
C LYS A 54 27.64 20.30 10.21
N ASN A 55 27.97 21.58 10.07
CA ASN A 55 27.86 22.29 8.80
C ASN A 55 28.90 21.75 7.79
N GLY A 56 28.53 21.73 6.50
CA GLY A 56 29.43 21.31 5.43
C GLY A 56 29.63 19.80 5.31
N THR A 57 28.85 18.96 6.03
CA THR A 57 28.88 17.51 5.84
C THR A 57 28.33 17.15 4.45
N GLU A 58 29.15 16.49 3.64
CA GLU A 58 28.81 16.07 2.30
C GLU A 58 28.87 14.55 2.15
N GLN A 59 27.92 13.96 1.45
CA GLN A 59 28.02 12.57 1.04
C GLN A 59 29.09 12.42 -0.04
N LYS A 60 29.97 11.43 0.09
CA LYS A 60 30.96 11.04 -0.94
C LYS A 60 30.71 9.62 -1.48
N ALA A 61 30.09 8.76 -0.69
CA ALA A 61 29.71 7.43 -1.12
C ALA A 61 28.42 6.98 -0.43
N PHE A 62 27.78 5.94 -0.98
CA PHE A 62 26.65 5.25 -0.35
C PHE A 62 26.74 3.74 -0.53
N GLN A 63 25.96 3.00 0.23
CA GLN A 63 25.66 1.59 0.00
C GLN A 63 24.17 1.37 0.23
N LEU A 64 23.52 0.73 -0.73
CA LEU A 64 22.12 0.31 -0.69
C LEU A 64 22.03 -1.20 -0.53
N LEU A 65 21.14 -1.64 0.36
CA LEU A 65 20.70 -3.03 0.44
C LEU A 65 19.20 -3.09 0.12
N VAL A 66 18.83 -4.06 -0.71
CA VAL A 66 17.42 -4.37 -1.02
C VAL A 66 17.24 -5.88 -0.85
N ALA A 67 16.19 -6.27 -0.13
CA ALA A 67 15.92 -7.68 0.15
C ALA A 67 14.43 -7.98 0.10
N SER A 68 14.07 -9.25 -0.10
CA SER A 68 12.68 -9.73 -0.09
C SER A 68 12.07 -9.77 1.31
N SER A 69 12.88 -9.68 2.37
CA SER A 69 12.43 -9.65 3.77
C SER A 69 13.40 -8.90 4.67
N LEU A 70 12.94 -8.51 5.86
CA LEU A 70 13.79 -7.87 6.87
C LEU A 70 14.92 -8.79 7.35
N ASP A 71 14.68 -10.09 7.43
CA ASP A 71 15.69 -11.07 7.88
C ASP A 71 16.88 -11.14 6.91
N LEU A 72 16.63 -10.98 5.64
CA LEU A 72 17.62 -10.97 4.57
C LEU A 72 18.27 -9.59 4.35
N LEU A 73 17.74 -8.52 4.95
CA LEU A 73 18.25 -7.16 4.76
C LEU A 73 19.55 -6.91 5.55
N LYS A 74 20.60 -7.69 5.26
CA LYS A 74 21.92 -7.66 5.89
C LYS A 74 23.01 -7.72 4.83
N GLU A 75 24.19 -7.15 5.13
CA GLU A 75 25.35 -7.25 4.23
C GLU A 75 25.66 -8.72 3.95
N GLY A 76 25.91 -9.03 2.68
CA GLY A 76 26.21 -10.38 2.22
C GLY A 76 25.02 -11.36 2.22
N GLN A 77 23.82 -10.91 2.64
CA GLN A 77 22.60 -11.74 2.66
C GLN A 77 21.46 -11.15 1.84
N ALA A 78 21.55 -9.88 1.47
CA ALA A 78 20.52 -9.19 0.68
C ALA A 78 20.34 -9.90 -0.67
N ASP A 79 19.21 -10.57 -0.84
CA ASP A 79 18.93 -11.48 -1.96
C ASP A 79 18.57 -10.77 -3.26
N LEU A 80 18.15 -9.48 -3.18
CA LEU A 80 17.74 -8.68 -4.33
C LEU A 80 18.85 -7.74 -4.80
N TRP A 81 19.51 -7.02 -3.89
CA TRP A 81 20.61 -6.13 -4.24
C TRP A 81 21.47 -5.74 -3.03
N ASP A 82 22.77 -5.85 -3.19
CA ASP A 82 23.78 -5.15 -2.41
C ASP A 82 24.61 -4.34 -3.39
N SER A 83 24.55 -3.02 -3.34
CA SER A 83 25.28 -2.14 -4.25
C SER A 83 26.80 -2.16 -3.99
N GLY A 84 27.24 -2.71 -2.86
CA GLY A 84 28.57 -2.39 -2.33
C GLY A 84 28.70 -0.89 -2.07
N LYS A 85 29.91 -0.47 -1.74
CA LYS A 85 30.24 0.97 -1.61
C LYS A 85 30.31 1.60 -3.00
N VAL A 86 29.44 2.56 -3.29
CA VAL A 86 29.39 3.32 -4.55
C VAL A 86 29.92 4.73 -4.26
N GLU A 87 31.01 5.12 -4.91
CA GLU A 87 31.58 6.47 -4.81
C GLU A 87 30.71 7.46 -5.60
N SER A 88 29.80 8.14 -4.90
CA SER A 88 28.87 9.10 -5.46
C SER A 88 28.25 10.00 -4.39
N ALA A 89 28.14 11.30 -4.70
CA ALA A 89 27.41 12.28 -3.90
C ALA A 89 25.89 12.28 -4.20
N ASN A 90 25.43 11.50 -5.19
CA ASN A 90 24.01 11.47 -5.56
C ASN A 90 23.19 10.75 -4.48
N SER A 91 22.10 11.39 -4.03
CA SER A 91 21.14 10.86 -3.08
C SER A 91 19.69 11.01 -3.56
N VAL A 92 19.49 11.41 -4.82
CA VAL A 92 18.18 11.67 -5.41
C VAL A 92 18.00 10.83 -6.67
N PHE A 93 16.91 10.07 -6.72
CA PHE A 93 16.58 9.17 -7.84
C PHE A 93 17.73 8.24 -8.27
N VAL A 94 18.43 7.68 -7.29
CA VAL A 94 19.47 6.67 -7.51
C VAL A 94 18.82 5.41 -8.09
N PRO A 95 19.21 4.95 -9.30
CA PRO A 95 18.55 3.85 -9.96
C PRO A 95 18.86 2.51 -9.26
N TYR A 96 17.86 1.66 -9.12
CA TYR A 96 18.01 0.27 -8.72
C TYR A 96 18.74 -0.52 -9.81
N GLN A 97 19.75 -1.28 -9.43
CA GLN A 97 20.57 -2.09 -10.35
C GLN A 97 20.66 -3.57 -9.93
N GLY A 98 19.78 -3.99 -9.03
CA GLY A 98 19.70 -5.37 -8.57
C GLY A 98 18.88 -6.28 -9.50
N LYS A 99 18.45 -7.41 -8.96
CA LYS A 99 17.54 -8.34 -9.67
C LYS A 99 16.20 -7.67 -9.93
N SER A 100 15.61 -7.89 -11.11
CA SER A 100 14.29 -7.32 -11.45
C SER A 100 13.25 -7.68 -10.39
N LEU A 101 12.58 -6.65 -9.87
CA LEU A 101 11.50 -6.84 -8.90
C LEU A 101 10.25 -7.35 -9.62
N GLN A 102 9.50 -8.22 -8.95
CA GLN A 102 8.36 -8.89 -9.56
C GLN A 102 7.04 -8.20 -9.20
N PRO A 103 6.06 -8.13 -10.12
CA PRO A 103 4.74 -7.60 -9.83
C PRO A 103 4.04 -8.34 -8.68
N GLY A 104 3.44 -7.56 -7.75
CA GLY A 104 2.77 -8.09 -6.57
C GLY A 104 3.70 -8.47 -5.41
N PHE A 105 5.03 -8.42 -5.56
CA PHE A 105 5.94 -8.77 -4.47
C PHE A 105 6.48 -7.53 -3.75
N PRO A 106 6.43 -7.52 -2.39
CA PRO A 106 7.06 -6.49 -1.58
C PRO A 106 8.57 -6.72 -1.47
N ALA A 107 9.30 -5.63 -1.23
CA ALA A 107 10.70 -5.64 -0.87
C ALA A 107 10.97 -4.63 0.24
N VAL A 108 12.10 -4.77 0.92
CA VAL A 108 12.59 -3.86 1.95
C VAL A 108 13.98 -3.38 1.58
N TRP A 109 14.32 -2.16 1.98
CA TRP A 109 15.61 -1.58 1.66
C TRP A 109 16.12 -0.66 2.76
N LYS A 110 17.42 -0.42 2.77
CA LYS A 110 18.09 0.54 3.65
C LYS A 110 19.35 1.06 2.98
N VAL A 111 19.87 2.18 3.49
CA VAL A 111 21.06 2.83 2.96
C VAL A 111 21.96 3.32 4.09
N ARG A 112 23.28 3.31 3.86
CA ARG A 112 24.27 4.04 4.64
C ARG A 112 25.14 4.88 3.72
N ILE A 113 25.79 5.90 4.26
CA ILE A 113 26.62 6.81 3.50
C ILE A 113 27.98 7.00 4.14
N TRP A 114 28.94 7.46 3.34
CA TRP A 114 30.25 7.94 3.78
C TRP A 114 30.33 9.43 3.51
N ASN A 115 30.87 10.17 4.48
CA ASN A 115 31.05 11.60 4.35
C ASN A 115 32.43 11.94 3.72
N GLU A 116 32.74 13.25 3.61
CA GLU A 116 33.98 13.81 3.06
C GLU A 116 35.25 13.38 3.81
N THR A 117 35.14 12.96 5.09
CA THR A 117 36.28 12.45 5.89
C THR A 117 36.43 10.94 5.78
N GLY A 118 35.55 10.26 5.04
CA GLY A 118 35.51 8.79 4.96
C GLY A 118 34.81 8.11 6.14
N ALA A 119 34.24 8.88 7.08
CA ALA A 119 33.42 8.31 8.16
C ALA A 119 32.10 7.77 7.61
N VAL A 120 31.66 6.61 8.15
CA VAL A 120 30.42 5.94 7.73
C VAL A 120 29.28 6.24 8.70
N SER A 121 28.06 6.42 8.20
CA SER A 121 26.85 6.52 9.01
C SER A 121 26.42 5.16 9.56
N ALA A 122 25.55 5.16 10.56
CA ALA A 122 24.72 3.98 10.80
C ALA A 122 23.86 3.69 9.54
N TRP A 123 23.39 2.44 9.42
CA TRP A 123 22.33 2.12 8.46
C TRP A 123 21.08 2.92 8.81
N SER A 124 20.37 3.39 7.77
CA SER A 124 19.04 3.94 7.96
C SER A 124 18.08 2.92 8.59
N GLN A 125 16.96 3.40 9.13
CA GLN A 125 15.84 2.52 9.37
C GLN A 125 15.41 1.88 8.03
N PRO A 126 14.95 0.61 8.04
CA PRO A 126 14.40 -0.01 6.84
C PRO A 126 13.17 0.75 6.30
N ALA A 127 13.08 0.83 4.98
CA ALA A 127 11.88 1.26 4.27
C ALA A 127 11.37 0.11 3.40
N SER A 128 10.09 0.15 3.03
CA SER A 128 9.45 -0.86 2.20
C SER A 128 9.11 -0.30 0.81
N LEU A 129 8.92 -1.21 -0.13
CA LEU A 129 8.34 -0.94 -1.43
C LEU A 129 7.64 -2.21 -1.93
N GLY A 130 6.71 -2.06 -2.86
CA GLY A 130 6.08 -3.17 -3.56
C GLY A 130 5.82 -2.79 -5.00
N ILE A 131 5.98 -3.76 -5.92
CA ILE A 131 5.59 -3.57 -7.31
C ILE A 131 4.09 -3.85 -7.41
N GLY A 132 3.33 -2.95 -8.04
CA GLY A 132 1.92 -3.16 -8.30
C GLY A 132 1.65 -4.23 -9.36
N LEU A 133 0.39 -4.50 -9.63
CA LEU A 133 0.00 -5.31 -10.77
C LEU A 133 0.17 -4.47 -12.05
N LEU A 134 0.95 -4.96 -13.01
CA LEU A 134 1.38 -4.21 -14.18
C LEU A 134 0.69 -4.66 -15.48
N SER A 135 0.05 -5.83 -15.46
CA SER A 135 -0.59 -6.45 -16.62
C SER A 135 -2.00 -6.93 -16.27
N GLU A 136 -2.88 -6.99 -17.28
CA GLU A 136 -4.19 -7.63 -17.13
C GLU A 136 -4.08 -9.11 -16.77
N THR A 137 -2.99 -9.78 -17.14
CA THR A 137 -2.73 -11.18 -16.77
C THR A 137 -2.39 -11.37 -15.29
N ASP A 138 -2.08 -10.29 -14.58
CA ASP A 138 -1.86 -10.34 -13.12
C ASP A 138 -3.18 -10.41 -12.33
N TRP A 139 -4.32 -10.19 -12.99
CA TRP A 139 -5.64 -10.16 -12.39
C TRP A 139 -6.44 -11.42 -12.64
N GLN A 140 -7.15 -11.89 -11.59
CA GLN A 140 -8.25 -12.85 -11.70
C GLN A 140 -9.61 -12.19 -11.40
N ALA A 141 -9.60 -10.97 -10.93
CA ALA A 141 -10.76 -10.19 -10.56
C ALA A 141 -11.52 -9.66 -11.78
N SER A 142 -12.85 -9.55 -11.66
CA SER A 142 -13.73 -8.87 -12.60
C SER A 142 -14.20 -7.52 -12.03
N TYR A 143 -14.55 -6.56 -12.90
CA TYR A 143 -15.26 -5.38 -12.44
C TYR A 143 -16.67 -5.76 -12.01
N ILE A 144 -17.01 -5.36 -10.79
CA ILE A 144 -18.35 -5.52 -10.21
C ILE A 144 -18.92 -4.16 -9.84
N GLY A 145 -20.23 -4.05 -9.85
CA GLY A 145 -20.99 -2.89 -9.41
C GLY A 145 -22.27 -3.31 -8.69
N PHE A 146 -22.81 -2.41 -7.88
CA PHE A 146 -24.13 -2.59 -7.31
C PHE A 146 -25.17 -2.38 -8.41
N PRO A 147 -26.24 -3.20 -8.51
CA PRO A 147 -27.29 -3.01 -9.50
C PRO A 147 -27.87 -1.60 -9.40
N THR A 148 -27.85 -0.87 -10.52
CA THR A 148 -28.19 0.55 -10.53
C THR A 148 -29.27 0.85 -11.55
N GLU A 149 -30.16 1.79 -11.21
CA GLU A 149 -31.10 2.40 -12.13
C GLU A 149 -30.56 3.71 -12.71
N ALA A 150 -31.19 4.23 -13.74
CA ALA A 150 -30.84 5.54 -14.28
C ALA A 150 -30.98 6.64 -13.20
N GLY A 151 -29.96 7.50 -13.08
CA GLY A 151 -29.92 8.56 -12.05
C GLY A 151 -29.45 8.10 -10.68
N TYR A 152 -28.71 6.99 -10.65
CA TYR A 152 -28.12 6.44 -9.44
C TYR A 152 -27.33 7.47 -8.61
N ARG A 153 -27.58 7.51 -7.31
CA ARG A 153 -27.00 8.49 -6.38
C ARG A 153 -26.46 7.89 -5.09
N GLU A 154 -26.61 6.58 -4.92
CA GLU A 154 -26.14 5.91 -3.72
C GLU A 154 -24.61 5.76 -3.68
N CYS A 155 -24.05 5.64 -2.48
CA CYS A 155 -22.68 5.24 -2.24
C CYS A 155 -22.68 3.77 -1.75
N PRO A 156 -22.70 2.77 -2.65
CA PRO A 156 -22.91 1.38 -2.27
C PRO A 156 -21.71 0.79 -1.57
N GLN A 157 -21.98 -0.25 -0.82
CA GLN A 157 -20.96 -1.14 -0.26
C GLN A 157 -21.02 -2.47 -0.98
N VAL A 158 -19.86 -2.98 -1.43
CA VAL A 158 -19.72 -4.35 -1.93
C VAL A 158 -18.82 -5.13 -1.00
N PHE A 159 -19.15 -6.37 -0.69
CA PHE A 159 -18.47 -7.12 0.34
C PHE A 159 -18.48 -8.63 0.08
N GLN A 160 -17.47 -9.30 0.63
CA GLN A 160 -17.35 -10.76 0.62
C GLN A 160 -16.57 -11.22 1.85
N SER A 161 -16.94 -12.41 2.34
CA SER A 161 -16.21 -13.08 3.43
C SER A 161 -15.30 -14.17 2.86
N PHE A 162 -14.17 -14.36 3.52
CA PHE A 162 -13.21 -15.43 3.21
C PHE A 162 -12.63 -16.02 4.48
N ASN A 163 -12.03 -17.20 4.39
CA ASN A 163 -11.40 -17.86 5.52
C ASN A 163 -9.89 -18.01 5.29
N LEU A 164 -9.12 -17.83 6.36
CA LEU A 164 -7.67 -18.08 6.38
C LEU A 164 -7.33 -19.17 7.40
N ASP A 165 -6.51 -20.12 6.99
CA ASP A 165 -6.00 -21.17 7.90
C ASP A 165 -4.95 -20.61 8.86
N ASP A 166 -4.19 -19.62 8.41
CA ASP A 166 -3.18 -18.90 9.17
C ASP A 166 -3.02 -17.46 8.65
N THR A 167 -2.15 -16.68 9.31
CA THR A 167 -1.83 -15.30 8.94
C THR A 167 -0.35 -15.11 8.63
N ALA A 168 0.36 -16.21 8.30
CA ALA A 168 1.75 -16.13 7.91
C ALA A 168 1.90 -15.43 6.54
N GLY A 169 3.02 -14.73 6.37
CA GLY A 169 3.31 -14.01 5.13
C GLY A 169 2.79 -12.57 5.10
N LYS A 170 2.73 -12.01 3.91
CA LYS A 170 2.20 -10.67 3.62
C LYS A 170 0.88 -10.77 2.87
N PHE A 171 -0.05 -9.87 3.18
CA PHE A 171 -1.34 -9.79 2.52
C PHE A 171 -1.47 -8.43 1.83
N LEU A 172 -1.51 -8.43 0.50
CA LEU A 172 -1.67 -7.24 -0.32
C LEU A 172 -3.03 -7.25 -1.01
N LEU A 173 -3.78 -6.17 -0.83
CA LEU A 173 -5.04 -5.95 -1.51
C LEU A 173 -4.84 -4.91 -2.61
N HIS A 174 -5.05 -5.31 -3.85
CA HIS A 174 -5.03 -4.45 -5.02
C HIS A 174 -6.45 -4.04 -5.37
N VAL A 175 -6.71 -2.74 -5.47
CA VAL A 175 -8.04 -2.19 -5.78
C VAL A 175 -7.95 -1.24 -6.95
N ASN A 176 -8.72 -1.49 -7.99
CA ASN A 176 -8.94 -0.60 -9.11
C ASN A 176 -10.43 -0.23 -9.15
N SER A 177 -10.76 1.02 -8.87
CA SER A 177 -12.14 1.50 -8.93
C SER A 177 -12.34 2.54 -10.01
N LEU A 178 -13.52 2.51 -10.61
CA LEU A 178 -14.05 3.56 -11.47
C LEU A 178 -15.06 4.35 -10.64
N GLY A 179 -14.61 5.45 -10.09
CA GLY A 179 -15.16 6.19 -8.98
C GLY A 179 -14.22 6.15 -7.79
N TYR A 180 -14.69 6.48 -6.60
CA TYR A 180 -13.92 6.43 -5.36
C TYR A 180 -14.19 5.14 -4.59
N HIS A 181 -13.23 4.75 -3.74
CA HIS A 181 -13.42 3.66 -2.79
C HIS A 181 -12.76 3.94 -1.44
N GLU A 182 -13.32 3.35 -0.41
CA GLU A 182 -12.66 3.09 0.86
C GLU A 182 -12.66 1.59 1.12
N VAL A 183 -11.60 1.09 1.75
CA VAL A 183 -11.42 -0.33 2.06
C VAL A 183 -11.59 -0.55 3.55
N TYR A 184 -12.40 -1.52 3.92
CA TYR A 184 -12.56 -1.97 5.29
C TYR A 184 -12.36 -3.48 5.37
N LEU A 185 -11.46 -3.93 6.24
CA LEU A 185 -11.21 -5.33 6.52
C LEU A 185 -11.47 -5.60 8.00
N ASN A 186 -12.39 -6.52 8.29
CA ASN A 186 -12.83 -6.83 9.66
C ASN A 186 -13.35 -5.59 10.43
N GLY A 187 -13.93 -4.62 9.74
CA GLY A 187 -14.44 -3.37 10.30
C GLY A 187 -13.40 -2.27 10.49
N GLU A 188 -12.13 -2.52 10.18
CA GLU A 188 -11.05 -1.54 10.27
C GLU A 188 -10.71 -1.00 8.87
N LYS A 189 -10.51 0.33 8.76
CA LYS A 189 -10.16 0.99 7.50
C LYS A 189 -8.71 0.66 7.11
N ALA A 190 -8.51 0.21 5.89
CA ALA A 190 -7.19 0.02 5.31
C ALA A 190 -6.71 1.31 4.64
N GLY A 191 -5.57 1.80 5.12
CA GLY A 191 -5.00 3.06 4.64
C GLY A 191 -5.73 4.30 5.19
N ASN A 192 -5.13 5.45 4.98
CA ASN A 192 -5.61 6.75 5.48
C ASN A 192 -5.98 7.73 4.33
N GLY A 193 -5.91 7.27 3.08
CA GLY A 193 -6.24 8.09 1.93
C GLY A 193 -7.71 8.49 1.89
N ILE A 194 -7.98 9.71 1.45
CA ILE A 194 -9.31 10.24 1.15
C ILE A 194 -9.41 10.55 -0.35
N LEU A 195 -10.63 10.48 -0.90
CA LEU A 195 -10.88 10.66 -2.34
C LEU A 195 -10.00 9.75 -3.23
N THR A 196 -9.89 8.50 -2.85
CA THR A 196 -9.07 7.47 -3.51
C THR A 196 -9.90 6.68 -4.51
N PRO A 197 -9.37 6.41 -5.72
CA PRO A 197 -8.13 6.84 -6.34
C PRO A 197 -8.15 8.29 -6.83
N ALA A 198 -7.00 8.82 -7.23
CA ALA A 198 -6.93 10.08 -7.95
C ALA A 198 -7.71 10.00 -9.28
N VAL A 199 -8.22 11.14 -9.73
CA VAL A 199 -9.01 11.22 -10.97
C VAL A 199 -8.13 10.91 -12.19
N SER A 200 -8.69 10.17 -13.14
CA SER A 200 -8.02 9.87 -14.42
C SER A 200 -9.02 9.98 -15.61
N GLN A 201 -8.53 9.74 -16.82
CA GLN A 201 -9.38 9.65 -18.02
C GLN A 201 -9.82 8.20 -18.21
N PHE A 202 -11.05 7.86 -17.84
CA PHE A 202 -11.55 6.48 -17.77
C PHE A 202 -11.60 5.73 -19.12
N ASP A 203 -11.62 6.46 -20.24
CA ASP A 203 -11.48 5.88 -21.59
C ASP A 203 -10.02 5.52 -21.95
N LYS A 204 -9.04 5.98 -21.16
CA LYS A 204 -7.62 5.78 -21.42
C LYS A 204 -6.91 5.05 -20.29
N ARG A 205 -7.23 5.37 -19.04
CA ARG A 205 -6.53 4.86 -17.87
C ARG A 205 -7.42 4.85 -16.62
N SER A 206 -7.25 3.81 -15.80
CA SER A 206 -7.69 3.79 -14.40
C SER A 206 -6.52 3.44 -13.47
N LEU A 207 -6.66 3.75 -12.18
CA LEU A 207 -5.58 3.70 -11.22
C LEU A 207 -5.80 2.57 -10.21
N ILE A 208 -4.71 1.87 -9.87
CA ILE A 208 -4.68 0.83 -8.84
C ILE A 208 -4.10 1.41 -7.56
N ASN A 209 -4.79 1.20 -6.45
CA ASN A 209 -4.25 1.39 -5.11
C ASN A 209 -3.94 0.03 -4.49
N THR A 210 -2.75 -0.12 -3.93
CA THR A 210 -2.33 -1.34 -3.25
C THR A 210 -2.20 -1.07 -1.75
N TYR A 211 -2.85 -1.90 -0.94
CA TYR A 211 -2.88 -1.82 0.51
C TYR A 211 -2.16 -3.01 1.13
N ASP A 212 -1.21 -2.77 2.04
CA ASP A 212 -0.71 -3.82 2.94
C ASP A 212 -1.74 -4.01 4.05
N VAL A 213 -2.50 -5.09 3.97
CA VAL A 213 -3.55 -5.43 4.94
C VAL A 213 -3.12 -6.54 5.91
N THR A 214 -1.82 -6.83 5.99
CA THR A 214 -1.26 -7.91 6.80
C THR A 214 -1.66 -7.81 8.27
N SER A 215 -1.70 -6.61 8.83
CA SER A 215 -2.09 -6.39 10.23
C SER A 215 -3.60 -6.49 10.49
N LEU A 216 -4.42 -6.47 9.43
CA LEU A 216 -5.88 -6.47 9.53
C LEU A 216 -6.50 -7.86 9.34
N VAL A 217 -5.76 -8.81 8.75
CA VAL A 217 -6.25 -10.19 8.59
C VAL A 217 -6.16 -10.95 9.89
N LYS A 218 -7.04 -11.95 10.06
CA LYS A 218 -7.06 -12.85 11.20
C LYS A 218 -7.27 -14.30 10.74
N LYS A 219 -6.85 -15.26 11.56
CA LYS A 219 -7.17 -16.68 11.34
C LYS A 219 -8.68 -16.90 11.42
N GLY A 220 -9.20 -17.76 10.55
CA GLY A 220 -10.62 -18.03 10.41
C GLY A 220 -11.30 -17.01 9.49
N ARG A 221 -12.54 -16.68 9.78
CA ARG A 221 -13.36 -15.80 8.95
C ARG A 221 -12.85 -14.37 8.98
N ASN A 222 -12.71 -13.79 7.77
CA ASN A 222 -12.44 -12.38 7.50
C ASN A 222 -13.55 -11.80 6.63
N ASP A 223 -13.84 -10.52 6.80
CA ASP A 223 -14.87 -9.81 6.07
C ASP A 223 -14.26 -8.58 5.40
N LEU A 224 -14.21 -8.60 4.06
CA LEU A 224 -13.73 -7.49 3.25
C LEU A 224 -14.92 -6.71 2.71
N MET A 225 -14.90 -5.40 2.88
CA MET A 225 -15.88 -4.46 2.36
C MET A 225 -15.20 -3.32 1.61
N LEU A 226 -15.70 -3.01 0.43
CA LEU A 226 -15.32 -1.87 -0.38
C LEU A 226 -16.51 -0.90 -0.41
N TRP A 227 -16.34 0.28 0.17
CA TRP A 227 -17.34 1.32 0.17
C TRP A 227 -17.09 2.24 -1.03
N LEU A 228 -18.05 2.34 -1.93
CA LEU A 228 -17.86 2.98 -3.22
C LEU A 228 -18.53 4.35 -3.27
N GLY A 229 -17.89 5.28 -3.96
CA GLY A 229 -18.42 6.60 -4.28
C GLY A 229 -18.33 6.87 -5.78
N SER A 230 -19.31 7.56 -6.34
CA SER A 230 -19.36 7.86 -7.78
C SER A 230 -18.15 8.70 -8.23
N GLY A 231 -17.71 9.66 -7.42
CA GLY A 231 -16.67 10.59 -7.81
C GLY A 231 -16.96 11.24 -9.18
N TRP A 232 -15.94 11.38 -9.98
CA TRP A 232 -16.06 11.90 -11.34
C TRP A 232 -16.54 10.87 -12.37
N TYR A 233 -16.58 9.58 -12.03
CA TYR A 233 -16.92 8.54 -12.98
C TYR A 233 -18.33 8.69 -13.56
N THR A 234 -19.29 9.13 -12.77
CA THR A 234 -20.69 9.26 -13.21
C THR A 234 -21.05 10.63 -13.78
N GLU A 235 -20.08 11.52 -13.99
CA GLU A 235 -20.32 12.90 -14.49
C GLU A 235 -20.29 13.01 -16.02
N GLY A 236 -20.58 11.92 -16.75
CA GLY A 236 -20.65 11.92 -18.21
C GLY A 236 -19.31 12.02 -18.92
N LEU A 237 -18.24 11.60 -18.26
CA LEU A 237 -16.90 11.55 -18.85
C LEU A 237 -16.79 10.39 -19.85
N PRO A 238 -15.88 10.47 -20.84
CA PRO A 238 -15.58 9.35 -21.74
C PRO A 238 -15.17 8.10 -20.97
N GLY A 239 -15.61 6.91 -21.43
CA GLY A 239 -15.29 5.61 -20.82
C GLY A 239 -16.25 5.15 -19.74
N VAL A 240 -17.27 5.97 -19.41
CA VAL A 240 -18.31 5.59 -18.44
C VAL A 240 -19.28 4.59 -19.09
N VAL A 241 -19.42 3.41 -18.48
CA VAL A 241 -20.29 2.32 -18.95
C VAL A 241 -21.33 1.88 -17.92
N SER A 242 -21.35 2.52 -16.76
CA SER A 242 -22.29 2.24 -15.68
C SER A 242 -22.80 3.53 -15.07
N SER A 243 -24.04 3.53 -14.60
CA SER A 243 -24.62 4.68 -13.87
C SER A 243 -24.10 4.79 -12.42
N GLY A 244 -23.48 3.75 -11.89
CA GLY A 244 -22.87 3.72 -10.57
C GLY A 244 -21.38 3.38 -10.62
N PRO A 245 -20.66 3.52 -9.50
CA PRO A 245 -19.24 3.20 -9.41
C PRO A 245 -19.00 1.69 -9.59
N LEU A 246 -17.85 1.36 -10.17
CA LEU A 246 -17.40 -0.01 -10.37
C LEU A 246 -16.08 -0.25 -9.61
N VAL A 247 -15.84 -1.50 -9.24
CA VAL A 247 -14.58 -1.89 -8.61
C VAL A 247 -14.12 -3.26 -9.08
N LYS A 248 -12.80 -3.41 -9.23
CA LYS A 248 -12.07 -4.66 -9.42
C LYS A 248 -11.04 -4.76 -8.30
N ALA A 249 -11.09 -5.83 -7.50
CA ALA A 249 -10.21 -5.99 -6.35
C ALA A 249 -9.71 -7.43 -6.21
N GLN A 250 -8.47 -7.59 -5.77
CA GLN A 250 -7.80 -8.87 -5.60
C GLN A 250 -6.92 -8.85 -4.36
N LEU A 251 -7.15 -9.80 -3.44
CA LEU A 251 -6.34 -10.02 -2.24
C LEU A 251 -5.35 -11.16 -2.49
N GLU A 252 -4.07 -10.88 -2.29
CA GLU A 252 -2.98 -11.83 -2.47
C GLU A 252 -2.28 -12.11 -1.14
N LYS A 253 -1.96 -13.38 -0.88
CA LYS A 253 -1.03 -13.82 0.18
C LYS A 253 0.33 -14.07 -0.47
N ILE A 254 1.39 -13.48 0.10
CA ILE A 254 2.77 -13.67 -0.34
C ILE A 254 3.54 -14.30 0.81
N GLU A 255 4.04 -15.51 0.59
CA GLU A 255 4.80 -16.25 1.58
C GLU A 255 5.90 -17.10 0.89
N ASN A 256 7.14 -17.07 1.40
CA ASN A 256 8.27 -17.83 0.85
C ASN A 256 8.45 -17.67 -0.68
N SER A 257 8.33 -16.43 -1.18
CA SER A 257 8.39 -16.08 -2.60
C SER A 257 7.32 -16.74 -3.47
N ARG A 258 6.23 -17.20 -2.86
CA ARG A 258 5.04 -17.71 -3.55
C ARG A 258 3.90 -16.71 -3.36
N LYS A 259 3.07 -16.62 -4.37
CA LYS A 259 1.89 -15.77 -4.40
C LYS A 259 0.65 -16.65 -4.57
N GLU A 260 -0.34 -16.42 -3.73
CA GLU A 260 -1.65 -17.07 -3.76
C GLU A 260 -2.74 -16.01 -3.78
N ILE A 261 -3.72 -16.15 -4.65
CA ILE A 261 -4.89 -15.27 -4.68
C ILE A 261 -5.93 -15.85 -3.71
N ILE A 262 -6.17 -15.10 -2.64
CA ILE A 262 -7.12 -15.48 -1.58
C ILE A 262 -8.54 -15.09 -1.94
N LEU A 263 -8.71 -13.93 -2.56
CA LEU A 263 -10.03 -13.39 -2.91
C LEU A 263 -9.90 -12.50 -4.14
N ALA A 264 -10.86 -12.62 -5.05
CA ALA A 264 -11.01 -11.73 -6.21
C ALA A 264 -12.47 -11.32 -6.36
N THR A 265 -12.74 -10.14 -6.93
CA THR A 265 -14.10 -9.71 -7.22
C THR A 265 -14.70 -10.52 -8.35
N ASP A 266 -15.86 -11.11 -8.10
CA ASP A 266 -16.63 -11.92 -9.04
C ASP A 266 -18.15 -11.85 -8.72
N SER A 267 -18.94 -12.72 -9.35
CA SER A 267 -20.41 -12.78 -9.16
C SER A 267 -20.86 -13.30 -7.79
N THR A 268 -19.97 -13.81 -6.95
CA THR A 268 -20.30 -14.30 -5.60
C THR A 268 -20.36 -13.18 -4.57
N TRP A 269 -19.86 -12.00 -4.91
CA TRP A 269 -19.90 -10.84 -4.04
C TRP A 269 -21.34 -10.32 -3.87
N LEU A 270 -21.55 -9.70 -2.72
CA LEU A 270 -22.82 -9.05 -2.40
C LEU A 270 -22.60 -7.54 -2.31
N GLY A 271 -23.66 -6.79 -2.61
CA GLY A 271 -23.69 -5.35 -2.46
C GLY A 271 -24.92 -4.90 -1.67
N ARG A 272 -24.83 -3.71 -1.09
CA ARG A 272 -25.95 -3.05 -0.40
C ARG A 272 -25.83 -1.53 -0.50
N LYS A 273 -26.94 -0.84 -0.28
CA LYS A 273 -26.93 0.63 -0.10
C LYS A 273 -26.29 0.97 1.24
N SER A 274 -25.52 2.05 1.28
CA SER A 274 -25.03 2.63 2.54
C SER A 274 -26.00 3.68 3.08
N SER A 275 -25.68 4.28 4.23
CA SER A 275 -26.43 5.43 4.76
C SER A 275 -26.26 6.71 3.94
N TYR A 276 -25.33 6.74 2.99
CA TYR A 276 -24.98 7.93 2.23
C TYR A 276 -25.63 7.91 0.84
N THR A 277 -26.23 9.02 0.48
CA THR A 277 -26.82 9.26 -0.85
C THR A 277 -26.39 10.64 -1.34
N ARG A 278 -25.92 10.72 -2.59
CA ARG A 278 -25.54 12.00 -3.19
C ARG A 278 -26.79 12.90 -3.37
N HIS A 279 -26.69 14.14 -2.95
CA HIS A 279 -27.73 15.16 -3.10
C HIS A 279 -27.35 16.14 -4.21
N GLY A 280 -28.29 16.41 -5.13
CA GLY A 280 -28.09 17.36 -6.23
C GLY A 280 -27.08 16.90 -7.28
N ASP A 281 -26.76 17.82 -8.20
CA ASP A 281 -25.77 17.62 -9.24
C ASP A 281 -24.54 18.47 -8.95
N TRP A 282 -23.36 17.95 -9.30
CA TRP A 282 -22.13 18.71 -9.22
C TRP A 282 -21.97 19.55 -10.51
N ARG A 283 -22.37 20.81 -10.45
CA ARG A 283 -22.18 21.78 -11.54
C ARG A 283 -21.76 23.13 -10.96
N SER A 284 -21.08 23.97 -11.76
CA SER A 284 -20.86 25.35 -11.35
C SER A 284 -22.22 25.99 -11.02
N ASN A 285 -22.33 26.63 -9.85
CA ASN A 285 -23.52 27.21 -9.21
C ASN A 285 -24.54 26.22 -8.60
N ARG A 286 -24.28 24.89 -8.63
CA ARG A 286 -25.11 23.86 -7.98
C ARG A 286 -24.22 22.82 -7.36
N PHE A 287 -23.49 23.20 -6.32
CA PHE A 287 -22.70 22.25 -5.57
C PHE A 287 -23.64 21.26 -4.89
N GLY A 288 -23.45 20.00 -5.18
CA GLY A 288 -24.14 18.90 -4.53
C GLY A 288 -23.70 18.77 -3.07
N GLY A 289 -24.27 17.81 -2.40
CA GLY A 289 -23.95 17.42 -1.03
C GLY A 289 -24.26 15.95 -0.84
N GLU A 290 -24.37 15.56 0.42
CA GLU A 290 -24.76 14.21 0.82
C GLU A 290 -25.95 14.26 1.77
N ILE A 291 -26.83 13.29 1.61
CA ILE A 291 -27.89 12.98 2.57
C ILE A 291 -27.43 11.75 3.33
N ILE A 292 -27.49 11.83 4.66
CA ILE A 292 -27.09 10.76 5.55
C ILE A 292 -28.31 10.25 6.29
N ASP A 293 -28.66 8.97 6.13
CA ASP A 293 -29.66 8.29 6.96
C ASP A 293 -29.03 7.85 8.29
N GLY A 294 -29.26 8.63 9.32
CA GLY A 294 -28.69 8.38 10.66
C GLY A 294 -29.12 7.03 11.27
N SER A 295 -30.22 6.46 10.84
CA SER A 295 -30.69 5.14 11.32
C SER A 295 -29.79 4.01 10.81
N MET A 296 -29.13 4.20 9.68
CA MET A 296 -28.28 3.22 8.99
C MET A 296 -26.79 3.32 9.35
N VAL A 297 -26.30 4.47 9.80
CA VAL A 297 -24.86 4.76 10.01
C VAL A 297 -24.15 3.71 10.88
N LYS A 298 -24.78 3.27 11.99
CA LYS A 298 -24.19 2.25 12.88
C LYS A 298 -23.99 0.89 12.22
N SER A 299 -24.77 0.57 11.19
CA SER A 299 -24.70 -0.71 10.49
C SER A 299 -23.80 -0.65 9.26
N ASP A 300 -23.32 0.53 8.86
CA ASP A 300 -22.50 0.66 7.65
C ASP A 300 -21.16 -0.09 7.75
N LEU A 301 -20.53 -0.11 8.90
CA LEU A 301 -19.30 -0.86 9.11
C LEU A 301 -19.52 -2.31 9.56
N SER A 302 -20.77 -2.72 9.76
CA SER A 302 -21.08 -4.09 10.15
C SER A 302 -21.13 -5.00 8.91
N THR A 303 -20.38 -6.09 8.98
CA THR A 303 -20.43 -7.18 8.00
C THR A 303 -21.37 -8.31 8.46
N ASP A 304 -22.02 -8.14 9.60
CA ASP A 304 -22.97 -9.13 10.13
C ASP A 304 -24.29 -9.08 9.33
N ASN A 305 -24.63 -10.20 8.71
CA ASN A 305 -25.90 -10.38 7.98
C ASN A 305 -27.13 -10.25 8.88
N ASN A 306 -26.98 -10.29 10.21
CA ASN A 306 -28.07 -10.12 11.19
C ASN A 306 -28.53 -8.67 11.36
N THR A 307 -27.90 -7.69 10.70
CA THR A 307 -28.32 -6.28 10.77
C THR A 307 -29.61 -5.95 10.03
N GLY A 308 -30.27 -6.95 9.42
CA GLY A 308 -31.46 -6.77 8.59
C GLY A 308 -31.21 -6.11 7.22
N ARG A 309 -29.96 -5.86 6.90
CA ARG A 309 -29.52 -5.27 5.61
C ARG A 309 -28.87 -6.37 4.75
N ASN A 310 -29.71 -7.25 4.23
CA ASN A 310 -29.29 -8.33 3.34
C ASN A 310 -28.62 -7.76 2.09
N GLY A 311 -27.44 -8.30 1.76
CA GLY A 311 -26.79 -8.00 0.48
C GLY A 311 -27.59 -8.56 -0.70
N GLN A 312 -27.54 -7.86 -1.82
CA GLN A 312 -28.02 -8.34 -3.11
C GLN A 312 -26.81 -8.76 -3.97
N PRO A 313 -26.96 -9.72 -4.89
CA PRO A 313 -25.88 -10.06 -5.81
C PRO A 313 -25.40 -8.82 -6.57
N VAL A 314 -24.09 -8.66 -6.71
CA VAL A 314 -23.48 -7.65 -7.55
C VAL A 314 -23.66 -7.99 -9.04
N THR A 315 -23.47 -7.01 -9.91
CA THR A 315 -23.45 -7.22 -11.36
C THR A 315 -22.00 -7.17 -11.86
N ILE A 316 -21.59 -8.18 -12.65
CA ILE A 316 -20.33 -8.10 -13.41
C ILE A 316 -20.54 -7.15 -14.58
N VAL A 317 -19.61 -6.23 -14.78
CA VAL A 317 -19.65 -5.23 -15.84
C VAL A 317 -18.41 -5.34 -16.72
N THR A 318 -18.64 -5.50 -18.02
CA THR A 318 -17.56 -5.41 -19.00
C THR A 318 -17.20 -3.96 -19.24
N VAL A 319 -15.95 -3.61 -18.92
CA VAL A 319 -15.41 -2.27 -19.13
C VAL A 319 -14.58 -2.28 -20.41
N PRO A 320 -14.66 -1.24 -21.27
CA PRO A 320 -13.80 -1.13 -22.44
C PRO A 320 -12.32 -1.21 -22.07
N GLN A 321 -11.52 -1.77 -22.96
CA GLN A 321 -10.08 -1.91 -22.72
C GLN A 321 -9.44 -0.52 -22.55
N HIS A 322 -8.71 -0.35 -21.46
CA HIS A 322 -7.95 0.85 -21.13
C HIS A 322 -6.74 0.46 -20.28
N ALA A 323 -5.76 1.35 -20.13
CA ALA A 323 -4.62 1.08 -19.28
C ALA A 323 -5.04 1.06 -17.79
N VAL A 324 -4.69 -0.02 -17.08
CA VAL A 324 -4.89 -0.16 -15.64
C VAL A 324 -3.51 -0.10 -15.00
N THR A 325 -3.18 0.99 -14.31
CA THR A 325 -1.82 1.28 -13.83
C THR A 325 -1.81 1.64 -12.36
N PRO A 326 -0.72 1.32 -11.63
CA PRO A 326 -0.55 1.79 -10.26
C PRO A 326 -0.67 3.31 -10.13
N GLN A 327 -1.25 3.76 -9.02
CA GLN A 327 -1.28 5.17 -8.65
C GLN A 327 0.08 5.60 -8.12
N MET A 328 0.75 6.51 -8.86
CA MET A 328 2.08 7.01 -8.54
C MET A 328 2.06 8.40 -7.87
N VAL A 329 0.94 8.78 -7.29
CA VAL A 329 0.78 10.00 -6.49
C VAL A 329 0.22 9.61 -5.13
N GLU A 330 0.63 10.35 -4.09
CA GLU A 330 0.06 10.14 -2.76
C GLU A 330 -1.44 10.47 -2.77
N CYS A 331 -2.22 9.68 -2.01
CA CYS A 331 -3.60 10.02 -1.73
C CYS A 331 -3.64 11.26 -0.81
N ASN A 332 -4.65 12.09 -0.98
CA ASN A 332 -4.90 13.16 0.00
C ASN A 332 -5.14 12.53 1.38
N VAL A 333 -4.56 13.11 2.42
CA VAL A 333 -4.63 12.68 3.83
C VAL A 333 -5.17 13.82 4.67
#